data_57f1e70cd7cc92149eb95ad40d82d3d5
#
_entry.id   57f1e70cd7cc92149eb95ad40d82d3d5
#
_cell.length_a   1.000
_cell.length_b   1.000
_cell.length_c   1.000
_cell.angle_alpha   90.00
_cell.angle_beta   90.00
_cell.angle_gamma   90.00
#
_symmetry.space_group_name_H-M   'P 1'
#
loop_
_entity.id
_entity.type
_entity.pdbx_description
1 polymer ?
#
loop_
_entity_poly.entity_id
_entity_poly.type
_entity_poly.pdbx_seq_one_letter_code
_entity_poly.pdbx_strand_id
1 'polypeptide(L)'
;MNQPIRNEHPRPDRVRDAWHTLNGQWDFAFDRKNAGRREKWFAVNAANAFDTKIEVPFVYQCELSGVNSLEHCDVIWYRREFETPECLQGKRRLLHFGAVDYKADVWLDGQYLGGHEGGYSPFTFDVTDLTEGDGAHTLVVRCEDRLDCDQPRGKQSFRPEPFECWYTPSSGIWQSVWLEGVGEYYPVDFRLTPQIETSSLKVEVSLNELPANGVVRLTASYQGDIVAAQDVRVTTDRLVQTVLYLRHNERLEGIHMWSPRNPALYDLKIETIVDGEAQDVVDTYFGMRKISISGSKILLNNRVEFQRLILDQGYWPDGLLTAPSDDALRADVELTIKMGFNGARKHQKFEDPRYLYWADKLGLLVWGELPSAYWLRDSEKRNMMRDMSEAIARDYNHPCLITWVPLNESWGVPFIQDQVEAQQLSDALTALCKSLDPTRLVSGNDGWENAATDFVSVHDYTAWPEQLSPDYGTEDDILSKNPGAERIVSCKGYDHHGKPMLLTEFGGIAMQKDSGGDNWGYNGAVSDVEAFLKRMDAITQAFKHMPGFCGYCYTQLTDVFQEVNGLLDMHRVPKADLEKIREINLKR
;
A
#
# COMPACT_ATOMS: atom_id res chain seq x y z
N MET A 1 -1.90 22.42 -24.35
CA MET A 1 -0.94 21.49 -23.71
C MET A 1 -1.76 20.30 -23.25
N ASN A 2 -1.35 19.07 -23.54
CA ASN A 2 -2.00 17.89 -22.98
C ASN A 2 -1.80 17.93 -21.46
N GLN A 3 -2.85 17.60 -20.71
CA GLN A 3 -2.70 17.46 -19.26
C GLN A 3 -1.73 16.30 -18.96
N PRO A 4 -0.90 16.42 -17.89
CA PRO A 4 -0.03 15.33 -17.46
C PRO A 4 -0.86 14.07 -17.20
N ILE A 5 -0.27 12.92 -17.48
CA ILE A 5 -0.82 11.64 -17.02
C ILE A 5 -0.71 11.64 -15.48
N ARG A 6 -1.72 11.11 -14.76
CA ARG A 6 -1.76 11.12 -13.29
C ARG A 6 -1.73 12.55 -12.71
N ASN A 7 -2.67 13.38 -13.17
CA ASN A 7 -2.81 14.77 -12.74
C ASN A 7 -3.83 14.99 -11.61
N GLU A 8 -4.41 13.91 -11.09
CA GLU A 8 -5.30 13.93 -9.93
C GLU A 8 -4.53 14.21 -8.63
N HIS A 9 -5.25 14.70 -7.58
CA HIS A 9 -4.61 14.94 -6.28
C HIS A 9 -4.04 13.63 -5.70
N PRO A 10 -2.73 13.55 -5.38
CA PRO A 10 -2.09 12.30 -4.99
C PRO A 10 -2.58 11.73 -3.65
N ARG A 11 -3.05 12.59 -2.76
CA ARG A 11 -3.50 12.23 -1.39
C ARG A 11 -4.95 12.67 -1.17
N PRO A 12 -5.94 11.91 -1.71
CA PRO A 12 -7.36 12.24 -1.55
C PRO A 12 -7.87 12.09 -0.10
N ASP A 13 -7.06 11.49 0.77
CA ASP A 13 -7.27 11.35 2.21
C ASP A 13 -6.80 12.57 3.02
N ARG A 14 -6.12 13.55 2.40
CA ARG A 14 -5.66 14.80 3.01
C ARG A 14 -5.51 15.90 1.95
N VAL A 15 -6.58 16.59 1.65
CA VAL A 15 -6.63 17.55 0.54
C VAL A 15 -6.52 18.98 1.05
N ARG A 16 -5.67 19.76 0.41
CA ARG A 16 -5.66 21.22 0.45
C ARG A 16 -5.96 21.79 -0.93
N ASP A 17 -6.66 22.91 -0.99
CA ASP A 17 -7.03 23.54 -2.28
C ASP A 17 -5.81 24.05 -3.05
N ALA A 18 -4.78 24.50 -2.33
CA ALA A 18 -3.56 25.06 -2.93
C ALA A 18 -2.53 23.96 -3.17
N TRP A 19 -2.56 23.37 -4.35
CA TRP A 19 -1.58 22.37 -4.76
C TRP A 19 -1.33 22.43 -6.27
N HIS A 20 -0.21 21.85 -6.73
CA HIS A 20 0.14 21.77 -8.13
C HIS A 20 1.00 20.54 -8.42
N THR A 21 0.59 19.76 -9.42
CA THR A 21 1.37 18.59 -9.84
C THR A 21 2.64 18.99 -10.59
N LEU A 22 3.73 18.31 -10.30
CA LEU A 22 4.96 18.36 -11.09
C LEU A 22 5.10 17.10 -11.99
N ASN A 23 4.08 16.25 -12.06
CA ASN A 23 4.05 15.13 -13.01
C ASN A 23 4.15 15.63 -14.46
N GLY A 24 4.46 14.73 -15.37
CA GLY A 24 4.62 15.01 -16.79
C GLY A 24 6.05 14.88 -17.24
N GLN A 25 6.42 15.59 -18.29
CA GLN A 25 7.73 15.41 -18.93
C GLN A 25 8.86 16.08 -18.15
N TRP A 26 9.89 15.27 -17.80
CA TRP A 26 11.14 15.71 -17.18
C TRP A 26 12.32 15.41 -18.09
N ASP A 27 13.43 16.13 -17.91
CA ASP A 27 14.74 15.75 -18.44
C ASP A 27 15.27 14.56 -17.66
N PHE A 28 15.95 13.62 -18.34
CA PHE A 28 16.41 12.38 -17.76
C PHE A 28 17.81 11.99 -18.25
N ALA A 29 18.59 11.34 -17.40
CA ALA A 29 19.92 10.84 -17.78
C ALA A 29 20.29 9.56 -17.01
N PHE A 30 20.94 8.64 -17.71
CA PHE A 30 21.61 7.49 -17.10
C PHE A 30 23.02 7.85 -16.67
N ASP A 31 23.35 7.66 -15.38
CA ASP A 31 24.70 7.91 -14.85
C ASP A 31 25.47 6.60 -14.66
N ARG A 32 25.78 5.91 -15.76
CA ARG A 32 26.45 4.60 -15.76
C ARG A 32 27.84 4.61 -15.08
N LYS A 33 28.42 5.78 -14.85
CA LYS A 33 29.75 5.94 -14.22
C LYS A 33 29.66 6.48 -12.79
N ASN A 34 28.45 6.77 -12.31
CA ASN A 34 28.20 7.45 -11.04
C ASN A 34 29.06 8.74 -10.91
N ALA A 35 29.09 9.51 -11.99
CA ALA A 35 29.91 10.71 -12.12
C ALA A 35 29.14 12.00 -11.83
N GLY A 36 27.81 11.98 -11.89
CA GLY A 36 26.96 13.16 -11.87
C GLY A 36 27.13 14.05 -10.65
N ARG A 37 27.36 13.47 -9.46
CA ARG A 37 27.67 14.27 -8.26
C ARG A 37 28.98 15.04 -8.41
N ARG A 38 30.05 14.39 -8.90
CA ARG A 38 31.36 15.03 -9.13
C ARG A 38 31.29 16.06 -10.23
N GLU A 39 30.54 15.81 -11.26
CA GLU A 39 30.35 16.69 -12.42
C GLU A 39 29.26 17.74 -12.20
N LYS A 40 28.64 17.73 -11.01
CA LYS A 40 27.61 18.68 -10.56
C LYS A 40 26.39 18.77 -11.49
N TRP A 41 25.85 17.62 -11.90
CA TRP A 41 24.63 17.57 -12.71
C TRP A 41 23.41 18.20 -12.00
N PHE A 42 23.50 18.41 -10.71
CA PHE A 42 22.52 19.13 -9.91
C PHE A 42 22.56 20.67 -10.08
N ALA A 43 23.56 21.23 -10.79
CA ALA A 43 23.66 22.67 -10.98
C ALA A 43 22.66 23.17 -12.03
N VAL A 44 22.14 24.39 -11.85
CA VAL A 44 21.13 25.00 -12.73
C VAL A 44 21.56 24.99 -14.21
N ASN A 45 22.84 25.20 -14.48
CA ASN A 45 23.40 25.25 -15.83
C ASN A 45 23.80 23.89 -16.40
N ALA A 46 23.47 22.80 -15.75
CA ALA A 46 23.87 21.45 -16.15
C ALA A 46 22.84 20.75 -17.10
N ALA A 47 21.94 21.49 -17.73
CA ALA A 47 20.92 20.91 -18.63
C ALA A 47 21.51 19.99 -19.72
N ASN A 48 22.72 20.25 -20.20
CA ASN A 48 23.41 19.41 -21.20
C ASN A 48 23.82 18.03 -20.71
N ALA A 49 23.74 17.76 -19.41
CA ALA A 49 23.98 16.43 -18.86
C ALA A 49 22.77 15.46 -19.09
N PHE A 50 21.62 16.01 -19.44
CA PHE A 50 20.37 15.26 -19.64
C PHE A 50 20.09 15.19 -21.15
N ASP A 51 20.12 13.98 -21.68
CA ASP A 51 20.00 13.71 -23.12
C ASP A 51 18.68 13.05 -23.52
N THR A 52 17.85 12.72 -22.54
CA THR A 52 16.60 11.97 -22.71
C THR A 52 15.45 12.70 -22.01
N LYS A 53 14.22 12.39 -22.40
CA LYS A 53 13.01 12.82 -21.70
C LYS A 53 12.31 11.60 -21.08
N ILE A 54 11.69 11.82 -19.93
CA ILE A 54 10.89 10.80 -19.23
C ILE A 54 9.56 11.39 -18.78
N GLU A 55 8.51 10.58 -18.82
CA GLU A 55 7.21 10.94 -18.27
C GLU A 55 7.10 10.48 -16.81
N VAL A 56 7.07 11.42 -15.85
CA VAL A 56 6.88 11.16 -14.42
C VAL A 56 5.36 11.10 -14.15
N PRO A 57 4.86 10.11 -13.38
CA PRO A 57 5.59 9.23 -12.46
C PRO A 57 5.82 7.80 -12.97
N PHE A 58 6.33 7.62 -14.16
CA PHE A 58 6.59 6.30 -14.72
C PHE A 58 8.09 5.98 -14.69
N VAL A 59 8.42 4.77 -14.24
CA VAL A 59 9.81 4.30 -14.19
C VAL A 59 10.36 4.07 -15.59
N TYR A 60 11.67 4.30 -15.80
CA TYR A 60 12.27 4.29 -17.13
C TYR A 60 12.16 2.93 -17.86
N GLN A 61 11.91 1.84 -17.11
CA GLN A 61 11.77 0.50 -17.67
C GLN A 61 10.44 0.27 -18.39
N CYS A 62 9.41 1.08 -18.11
CA CYS A 62 8.07 0.87 -18.65
C CYS A 62 7.77 1.72 -19.90
N GLU A 63 6.77 1.29 -20.67
CA GLU A 63 6.35 1.94 -21.91
C GLU A 63 5.85 3.38 -21.68
N LEU A 64 5.02 3.60 -20.67
CA LEU A 64 4.42 4.91 -20.36
C LEU A 64 5.45 5.97 -19.96
N SER A 65 6.66 5.57 -19.59
CA SER A 65 7.74 6.52 -19.31
C SER A 65 8.26 7.24 -20.56
N GLY A 66 8.04 6.65 -21.75
CA GLY A 66 8.63 7.10 -23.01
C GLY A 66 10.11 6.73 -23.20
N VAL A 67 10.78 6.20 -22.17
CA VAL A 67 12.16 5.69 -22.25
C VAL A 67 12.17 4.22 -22.63
N ASN A 68 11.36 3.40 -21.97
CA ASN A 68 11.13 1.99 -22.24
C ASN A 68 12.42 1.17 -22.41
N SER A 69 13.35 1.28 -21.46
CA SER A 69 14.64 0.58 -21.48
C SER A 69 14.73 -0.45 -20.37
N LEU A 70 15.00 -1.69 -20.73
CA LEU A 70 15.23 -2.79 -19.78
C LEU A 70 16.71 -2.88 -19.34
N GLU A 71 17.60 -2.05 -19.91
CA GLU A 71 19.00 -2.00 -19.48
C GLU A 71 19.09 -1.40 -18.07
N HIS A 72 19.53 -2.20 -17.10
CA HIS A 72 19.67 -1.73 -15.73
C HIS A 72 20.79 -0.68 -15.59
N CYS A 73 20.50 0.35 -14.80
CA CYS A 73 21.45 1.39 -14.43
C CYS A 73 21.27 1.76 -12.96
N ASP A 74 22.29 1.52 -12.15
CA ASP A 74 22.26 1.77 -10.69
C ASP A 74 21.94 3.22 -10.33
N VAL A 75 22.30 4.18 -11.18
CA VAL A 75 22.13 5.62 -10.90
C VAL A 75 21.51 6.33 -12.08
N ILE A 76 20.42 7.00 -11.81
CA ILE A 76 19.68 7.81 -12.79
C ILE A 76 19.40 9.20 -12.23
N TRP A 77 19.22 10.16 -13.12
CA TRP A 77 18.97 11.54 -12.76
C TRP A 77 17.76 12.08 -13.49
N TYR A 78 16.98 12.90 -12.78
CA TYR A 78 15.82 13.63 -13.26
C TYR A 78 16.06 15.12 -13.10
N ARG A 79 15.56 15.95 -14.04
CA ARG A 79 15.59 17.42 -13.96
C ARG A 79 14.27 17.98 -14.46
N ARG A 80 13.72 18.93 -13.71
CA ARG A 80 12.49 19.64 -14.06
C ARG A 80 12.65 21.12 -13.81
N GLU A 81 12.27 21.93 -14.79
CA GLU A 81 12.05 23.36 -14.58
C GLU A 81 10.57 23.63 -14.31
N PHE A 82 10.29 24.50 -13.35
CA PHE A 82 8.93 24.93 -13.03
C PHE A 82 8.95 26.37 -12.51
N GLU A 83 7.81 27.07 -12.63
CA GLU A 83 7.55 28.36 -11.98
C GLU A 83 6.63 28.12 -10.79
N THR A 84 6.74 28.95 -9.75
CA THR A 84 5.82 28.88 -8.61
C THR A 84 4.39 29.19 -9.06
N PRO A 85 3.44 28.23 -8.96
CA PRO A 85 2.06 28.45 -9.40
C PRO A 85 1.37 29.56 -8.61
N GLU A 86 0.49 30.31 -9.27
CA GLU A 86 -0.25 31.42 -8.67
C GLU A 86 -1.01 31.02 -7.39
N CYS A 87 -1.60 29.80 -7.37
CA CYS A 87 -2.33 29.28 -6.20
C CYS A 87 -1.44 29.06 -4.97
N LEU A 88 -0.11 29.05 -5.12
CA LEU A 88 0.87 28.88 -4.04
C LEU A 88 1.55 30.19 -3.61
N GLN A 89 1.27 31.30 -4.27
CA GLN A 89 1.85 32.60 -3.91
C GLN A 89 1.38 33.05 -2.52
N GLY A 90 2.30 33.56 -1.71
CA GLY A 90 2.02 34.02 -0.34
C GLY A 90 1.79 32.89 0.67
N LYS A 91 2.02 31.63 0.29
CA LYS A 91 1.94 30.46 1.16
C LYS A 91 3.33 29.87 1.40
N ARG A 92 3.49 29.10 2.49
CA ARG A 92 4.61 28.16 2.60
C ARG A 92 4.41 27.06 1.56
N ARG A 93 5.51 26.56 1.01
CA ARG A 93 5.50 25.61 -0.11
C ARG A 93 6.21 24.33 0.29
N LEU A 94 5.47 23.23 0.24
CA LEU A 94 5.98 21.90 0.51
C LEU A 94 6.14 21.15 -0.82
N LEU A 95 7.32 20.60 -1.05
CA LEU A 95 7.61 19.73 -2.18
C LEU A 95 7.50 18.28 -1.72
N HIS A 96 6.56 17.54 -2.31
CA HIS A 96 6.27 16.17 -1.97
C HIS A 96 6.67 15.19 -3.07
N PHE A 97 7.17 14.04 -2.64
CA PHE A 97 7.37 12.86 -3.48
C PHE A 97 6.54 11.72 -2.90
N GLY A 98 5.69 11.08 -3.70
CA GLY A 98 4.87 9.95 -3.27
C GLY A 98 5.69 8.69 -3.03
N ALA A 99 6.61 8.37 -3.94
CA ALA A 99 7.62 7.32 -3.78
C ALA A 99 8.70 7.42 -4.86
N VAL A 100 9.93 7.10 -4.48
CA VAL A 100 11.10 7.02 -5.37
C VAL A 100 11.88 5.75 -5.01
N ASP A 101 11.96 4.78 -5.91
CA ASP A 101 12.70 3.54 -5.69
C ASP A 101 14.15 3.68 -6.18
N TYR A 102 15.18 3.53 -5.37
CA TYR A 102 15.13 3.17 -3.95
C TYR A 102 15.65 4.30 -3.06
N LYS A 103 16.75 4.97 -3.44
CA LYS A 103 17.38 6.07 -2.69
C LYS A 103 17.37 7.34 -3.52
N ALA A 104 16.77 8.38 -3.00
CA ALA A 104 16.69 9.70 -3.61
C ALA A 104 17.61 10.71 -2.93
N ASP A 105 18.27 11.55 -3.74
CA ASP A 105 18.87 12.82 -3.32
C ASP A 105 18.24 13.95 -4.13
N VAL A 106 17.87 15.04 -3.49
CA VAL A 106 17.10 16.13 -4.12
C VAL A 106 17.82 17.47 -3.98
N TRP A 107 17.84 18.22 -5.08
CA TRP A 107 18.35 19.60 -5.14
C TRP A 107 17.31 20.52 -5.77
N LEU A 108 17.23 21.73 -5.27
CA LEU A 108 16.46 22.82 -5.86
C LEU A 108 17.41 24.00 -6.10
N ASP A 109 17.47 24.50 -7.33
CA ASP A 109 18.37 25.58 -7.77
C ASP A 109 19.84 25.35 -7.41
N GLY A 110 20.26 24.07 -7.45
CA GLY A 110 21.61 23.63 -7.11
C GLY A 110 21.87 23.47 -5.61
N GLN A 111 20.92 23.84 -4.75
CA GLN A 111 21.01 23.65 -3.30
C GLN A 111 20.47 22.27 -2.92
N TYR A 112 21.23 21.52 -2.12
CA TYR A 112 20.81 20.20 -1.62
C TYR A 112 19.72 20.34 -0.56
N LEU A 113 18.56 19.74 -0.80
CA LEU A 113 17.43 19.73 0.13
C LEU A 113 17.55 18.60 1.15
N GLY A 114 18.05 17.45 0.71
CA GLY A 114 18.12 16.24 1.52
C GLY A 114 17.97 14.97 0.68
N GLY A 115 17.91 13.84 1.34
CA GLY A 115 17.68 12.55 0.71
C GLY A 115 16.67 11.72 1.47
N HIS A 116 16.18 10.67 0.80
CA HIS A 116 15.29 9.65 1.36
C HIS A 116 15.77 8.27 0.89
N GLU A 117 15.56 7.25 1.71
CA GLU A 117 15.84 5.85 1.39
C GLU A 117 14.61 5.02 1.76
N GLY A 118 14.07 4.27 0.80
CA GLY A 118 12.83 3.51 0.89
C GLY A 118 12.00 3.68 -0.39
N GLY A 119 11.70 2.56 -1.07
CA GLY A 119 11.10 2.59 -2.41
C GLY A 119 9.59 2.85 -2.44
N TYR A 120 8.89 2.81 -1.28
CA TYR A 120 7.43 2.74 -1.24
C TYR A 120 6.77 3.80 -0.34
N SER A 121 7.55 4.68 0.25
CA SER A 121 7.06 5.68 1.20
C SER A 121 7.33 7.11 0.74
N PRO A 122 6.47 8.08 1.15
CA PRO A 122 6.57 9.48 0.76
C PRO A 122 7.61 10.22 1.59
N PHE A 123 8.13 11.31 1.01
CA PHE A 123 8.95 12.28 1.72
C PHE A 123 8.68 13.69 1.23
N THR A 124 9.02 14.68 2.07
CA THR A 124 8.63 16.08 1.87
C THR A 124 9.77 17.03 2.25
N PHE A 125 9.91 18.12 1.49
CA PHE A 125 10.82 19.22 1.80
C PHE A 125 10.04 20.54 1.85
N ASP A 126 10.34 21.39 2.84
CA ASP A 126 9.91 22.79 2.81
C ASP A 126 10.85 23.57 1.87
N VAL A 127 10.27 24.13 0.82
CA VAL A 127 11.00 24.86 -0.22
C VAL A 127 10.60 26.33 -0.27
N THR A 128 9.94 26.83 0.77
CA THR A 128 9.39 28.19 0.84
C THR A 128 10.42 29.23 0.51
N ASP A 129 11.54 29.25 1.24
CA ASP A 129 12.57 30.27 1.10
C ASP A 129 13.29 30.21 -0.27
N LEU A 130 13.36 29.04 -0.88
CA LEU A 130 14.02 28.82 -2.17
C LEU A 130 13.15 29.17 -3.37
N THR A 131 11.84 29.22 -3.17
CA THR A 131 10.87 29.49 -4.23
C THR A 131 10.18 30.86 -4.06
N GLU A 132 10.74 31.74 -3.22
CA GLU A 132 10.29 33.13 -3.11
C GLU A 132 10.68 33.94 -4.35
N GLY A 133 9.77 34.83 -4.78
CA GLY A 133 9.96 35.70 -5.93
C GLY A 133 9.50 35.10 -7.25
N ASP A 134 9.71 35.89 -8.32
CA ASP A 134 9.34 35.48 -9.68
C ASP A 134 10.55 34.84 -10.38
N GLY A 135 10.34 33.68 -10.97
CA GLY A 135 11.37 33.01 -11.76
C GLY A 135 11.13 31.50 -11.90
N ALA A 136 11.89 30.93 -12.81
CA ALA A 136 11.89 29.48 -12.98
C ALA A 136 12.88 28.82 -12.01
N HIS A 137 12.45 27.76 -11.39
CA HIS A 137 13.23 26.92 -10.47
C HIS A 137 13.66 25.65 -11.15
N THR A 138 14.83 25.14 -10.80
CA THR A 138 15.37 23.87 -11.31
C THR A 138 15.41 22.82 -10.22
N LEU A 139 14.48 21.86 -10.29
CA LEU A 139 14.44 20.69 -9.42
C LEU A 139 15.25 19.55 -10.05
N VAL A 140 16.17 18.96 -9.28
CA VAL A 140 16.98 17.82 -9.72
C VAL A 140 16.87 16.70 -8.69
N VAL A 141 16.64 15.48 -9.17
CA VAL A 141 16.59 14.27 -8.35
C VAL A 141 17.61 13.26 -8.88
N ARG A 142 18.49 12.80 -8.01
CA ARG A 142 19.32 11.64 -8.25
C ARG A 142 18.68 10.44 -7.57
N CYS A 143 18.49 9.39 -8.31
CA CYS A 143 18.01 8.13 -7.76
C CYS A 143 19.11 7.06 -7.88
N GLU A 144 19.30 6.28 -6.81
CA GLU A 144 20.18 5.11 -6.80
C GLU A 144 19.36 3.87 -6.42
N ASP A 145 19.29 2.92 -7.34
CA ASP A 145 18.67 1.61 -7.13
C ASP A 145 19.59 0.52 -7.68
N ARG A 146 20.12 -0.30 -6.78
CA ARG A 146 20.99 -1.43 -7.13
C ARG A 146 20.15 -2.69 -7.18
N LEU A 147 20.55 -3.63 -8.02
CA LEU A 147 20.01 -4.99 -7.98
C LEU A 147 20.57 -5.72 -6.75
N ASP A 148 20.15 -5.28 -5.57
CA ASP A 148 20.58 -5.79 -4.28
C ASP A 148 19.39 -6.39 -3.51
N CYS A 149 19.68 -7.40 -2.70
CA CYS A 149 18.68 -8.07 -1.88
C CYS A 149 18.54 -7.45 -0.48
N ASP A 150 19.35 -6.45 -0.14
CA ASP A 150 19.33 -5.78 1.17
C ASP A 150 18.20 -4.76 1.30
N GLN A 151 17.62 -4.31 0.19
CA GLN A 151 16.50 -3.37 0.17
C GLN A 151 15.16 -4.11 0.05
N PRO A 152 14.10 -3.66 0.74
CA PRO A 152 12.74 -4.15 0.53
C PRO A 152 12.28 -3.86 -0.90
N ARG A 153 12.29 -4.89 -1.73
CA ARG A 153 12.04 -4.75 -3.17
C ARG A 153 10.76 -5.47 -3.63
N GLY A 154 10.21 -6.33 -2.77
CA GLY A 154 9.01 -7.10 -3.07
C GLY A 154 9.23 -8.03 -4.26
N LYS A 155 8.29 -8.06 -5.19
CA LYS A 155 8.33 -8.92 -6.37
C LYS A 155 9.20 -8.37 -7.52
N GLN A 156 9.95 -7.30 -7.31
CA GLN A 156 10.93 -6.84 -8.30
C GLN A 156 12.14 -7.78 -8.35
N SER A 157 12.55 -8.17 -9.55
CA SER A 157 13.73 -9.00 -9.74
C SER A 157 15.00 -8.33 -9.16
N PHE A 158 15.82 -9.10 -8.51
CA PHE A 158 17.18 -8.73 -8.11
C PHE A 158 18.24 -9.19 -9.12
N ARG A 159 17.79 -9.50 -10.34
CA ARG A 159 18.58 -9.75 -11.55
C ARG A 159 18.13 -8.78 -12.65
N PRO A 160 18.95 -8.55 -13.67
CA PRO A 160 18.53 -7.69 -14.78
C PRO A 160 17.24 -8.16 -15.46
N GLU A 161 17.06 -9.48 -15.59
CA GLU A 161 15.90 -10.10 -16.22
C GLU A 161 14.89 -10.57 -15.16
N PRO A 162 13.57 -10.58 -15.47
CA PRO A 162 12.56 -11.25 -14.66
C PRO A 162 12.80 -12.78 -14.68
N PHE A 163 12.44 -13.45 -13.57
CA PHE A 163 12.52 -14.92 -13.46
C PHE A 163 11.51 -15.42 -12.41
N GLU A 164 11.01 -16.64 -12.58
CA GLU A 164 10.04 -17.25 -11.67
C GLU A 164 8.90 -16.29 -11.30
N CYS A 165 8.76 -15.94 -10.02
CA CYS A 165 7.76 -15.00 -9.51
C CYS A 165 8.32 -13.59 -9.22
N TRP A 166 9.46 -13.23 -9.80
CA TRP A 166 10.05 -11.89 -9.75
C TRP A 166 9.96 -11.23 -11.13
N TYR A 167 9.51 -9.97 -11.12
CA TYR A 167 9.15 -9.23 -12.33
C TYR A 167 10.21 -8.19 -12.68
N THR A 168 10.02 -7.47 -13.77
CA THR A 168 10.90 -6.40 -14.22
C THR A 168 11.22 -5.43 -13.09
N PRO A 169 12.51 -5.16 -12.78
CA PRO A 169 12.91 -4.14 -11.82
C PRO A 169 12.31 -2.77 -12.19
N SER A 170 12.03 -1.97 -11.19
CA SER A 170 11.42 -0.64 -11.36
C SER A 170 12.22 0.36 -10.54
N SER A 171 12.87 1.31 -11.18
CA SER A 171 13.79 2.25 -10.52
C SER A 171 13.38 3.70 -10.77
N GLY A 172 13.43 4.52 -9.73
CA GLY A 172 13.19 5.94 -9.81
C GLY A 172 11.82 6.39 -9.33
N ILE A 173 11.36 7.54 -9.83
CA ILE A 173 10.10 8.16 -9.42
C ILE A 173 8.94 7.35 -10.02
N TRP A 174 8.14 6.68 -9.16
CA TRP A 174 7.01 5.86 -9.60
C TRP A 174 5.66 6.30 -9.00
N GLN A 175 5.65 7.28 -8.08
CA GLN A 175 4.46 7.98 -7.63
C GLN A 175 4.62 9.48 -7.84
N SER A 176 3.51 10.21 -7.77
CA SER A 176 3.43 11.63 -8.10
C SER A 176 4.42 12.51 -7.34
N VAL A 177 4.86 13.56 -7.99
CA VAL A 177 5.59 14.69 -7.41
C VAL A 177 4.72 15.94 -7.48
N TRP A 178 4.57 16.66 -6.36
CA TRP A 178 3.72 17.86 -6.34
C TRP A 178 4.19 18.90 -5.33
N LEU A 179 3.73 20.11 -5.53
CA LEU A 179 3.84 21.20 -4.59
C LEU A 179 2.51 21.39 -3.86
N GLU A 180 2.57 21.69 -2.58
CA GLU A 180 1.42 22.02 -1.74
C GLU A 180 1.65 23.34 -1.02
N GLY A 181 0.66 24.23 -1.05
CA GLY A 181 0.66 25.49 -0.33
C GLY A 181 -0.02 25.35 1.02
N VAL A 182 0.71 25.63 2.08
CA VAL A 182 0.21 25.59 3.46
C VAL A 182 0.29 26.96 4.13
N GLY A 183 -0.42 27.15 5.23
CA GLY A 183 -0.31 28.35 6.06
C GLY A 183 1.00 28.40 6.84
N GLU A 184 1.19 29.42 7.66
CA GLU A 184 2.34 29.50 8.57
C GLU A 184 2.28 28.41 9.65
N TYR A 185 1.09 28.16 10.17
CA TYR A 185 0.80 27.08 11.10
C TYR A 185 -0.12 26.06 10.43
N TYR A 186 0.35 24.85 10.26
CA TYR A 186 -0.38 23.80 9.54
C TYR A 186 -0.21 22.42 10.17
N PRO A 187 -1.18 21.50 10.01
CA PRO A 187 -1.02 20.10 10.35
C PRO A 187 0.03 19.43 9.45
N VAL A 188 1.12 18.94 10.05
CA VAL A 188 2.10 18.09 9.36
C VAL A 188 1.63 16.65 9.27
N ASP A 189 0.90 16.19 10.28
CA ASP A 189 0.30 14.87 10.32
C ASP A 189 -0.93 14.83 11.23
N PHE A 190 -1.80 13.84 11.01
CA PHE A 190 -2.94 13.58 11.90
C PHE A 190 -3.32 12.10 11.90
N ARG A 191 -3.81 11.62 13.05
CA ARG A 191 -4.32 10.27 13.22
C ARG A 191 -5.78 10.29 13.66
N LEU A 192 -6.60 9.47 12.97
CA LEU A 192 -8.03 9.35 13.18
C LEU A 192 -8.33 7.92 13.64
N THR A 193 -8.62 7.75 14.94
CA THR A 193 -8.85 6.42 15.52
C THR A 193 -10.31 6.25 15.91
N PRO A 194 -11.11 5.47 15.15
CA PRO A 194 -12.50 5.19 15.46
C PRO A 194 -12.65 4.40 16.76
N GLN A 195 -13.61 4.81 17.60
CA GLN A 195 -14.01 4.15 18.84
C GLN A 195 -15.50 3.83 18.77
N ILE A 196 -15.84 2.65 18.19
CA ILE A 196 -17.24 2.32 17.89
C ILE A 196 -18.09 2.10 19.15
N GLU A 197 -17.48 1.65 20.26
CA GLU A 197 -18.18 1.43 21.53
C GLU A 197 -18.68 2.71 22.18
N THR A 198 -17.99 3.83 21.94
CA THR A 198 -18.34 5.15 22.51
C THR A 198 -18.90 6.09 21.46
N SER A 199 -19.06 5.61 20.20
CA SER A 199 -19.51 6.45 19.08
C SER A 199 -18.68 7.73 18.94
N SER A 200 -17.36 7.57 19.00
CA SER A 200 -16.43 8.71 18.98
C SER A 200 -15.22 8.45 18.09
N LEU A 201 -14.55 9.52 17.71
CA LEU A 201 -13.30 9.54 16.98
C LEU A 201 -12.23 10.16 17.87
N LYS A 202 -11.17 9.40 18.20
CA LYS A 202 -9.96 9.99 18.77
C LYS A 202 -9.22 10.68 17.62
N VAL A 203 -8.90 11.96 17.80
CA VAL A 203 -8.18 12.79 16.82
C VAL A 203 -6.89 13.27 17.45
N GLU A 204 -5.78 13.05 16.73
CA GLU A 204 -4.45 13.52 17.07
C GLU A 204 -3.94 14.34 15.88
N VAL A 205 -3.60 15.61 16.08
CA VAL A 205 -3.10 16.53 15.06
C VAL A 205 -1.74 17.07 15.48
N SER A 206 -0.72 16.82 14.67
CA SER A 206 0.63 17.35 14.89
C SER A 206 0.82 18.60 14.02
N LEU A 207 1.10 19.74 14.66
CA LEU A 207 1.39 20.99 13.96
C LEU A 207 2.90 21.13 13.67
N ASN A 208 3.25 21.87 12.63
CA ASN A 208 4.65 22.21 12.30
C ASN A 208 5.32 23.00 13.43
N GLU A 209 4.61 23.96 14.00
CA GLU A 209 5.09 24.82 15.09
C GLU A 209 3.98 25.05 16.13
N LEU A 210 4.36 25.61 17.31
CA LEU A 210 3.44 25.93 18.41
C LEU A 210 2.94 27.37 18.27
N PRO A 211 1.69 27.62 17.84
CA PRO A 211 1.13 28.98 17.78
C PRO A 211 0.80 29.53 19.17
N ALA A 212 1.02 30.83 19.39
CA ALA A 212 0.78 31.47 20.68
C ALA A 212 -0.71 31.45 21.10
N ASN A 213 -1.64 31.68 20.17
CA ASN A 213 -3.09 31.69 20.39
C ASN A 213 -3.78 30.75 19.38
N GLY A 214 -3.29 29.51 19.31
CA GLY A 214 -3.77 28.52 18.35
C GLY A 214 -5.01 27.78 18.80
N VAL A 215 -5.85 27.47 17.83
CA VAL A 215 -7.01 26.58 17.94
C VAL A 215 -6.98 25.62 16.76
N VAL A 216 -7.16 24.33 17.01
CA VAL A 216 -7.51 23.35 15.99
C VAL A 216 -9.02 23.15 16.05
N ARG A 217 -9.70 23.53 14.97
CA ARG A 217 -11.13 23.30 14.78
C ARG A 217 -11.34 22.04 13.98
N LEU A 218 -12.21 21.17 14.51
CA LEU A 218 -12.61 19.91 13.90
C LEU A 218 -14.09 19.98 13.57
N THR A 219 -14.45 19.74 12.29
CA THR A 219 -15.85 19.67 11.87
C THR A 219 -16.09 18.38 11.11
N ALA A 220 -16.83 17.44 11.72
CA ALA A 220 -17.22 16.19 11.08
C ALA A 220 -18.65 16.29 10.53
N SER A 221 -18.86 15.78 9.32
CA SER A 221 -20.17 15.70 8.68
C SER A 221 -20.43 14.33 8.06
N TYR A 222 -21.70 13.99 7.90
CA TYR A 222 -22.15 12.80 7.17
C TYR A 222 -23.24 13.19 6.18
N GLN A 223 -22.99 12.95 4.90
CA GLN A 223 -23.89 13.35 3.81
C GLN A 223 -24.29 14.84 3.83
N GLY A 224 -23.36 15.70 4.25
CA GLY A 224 -23.53 17.14 4.36
C GLY A 224 -24.07 17.65 5.71
N ASP A 225 -24.59 16.79 6.57
CA ASP A 225 -25.06 17.17 7.91
C ASP A 225 -23.92 17.16 8.92
N ILE A 226 -23.73 18.24 9.68
CA ILE A 226 -22.71 18.31 10.72
C ILE A 226 -23.12 17.39 11.89
N VAL A 227 -22.29 16.37 12.14
CA VAL A 227 -22.51 15.39 13.21
C VAL A 227 -21.66 15.67 14.45
N ALA A 228 -20.57 16.44 14.31
CA ALA A 228 -19.78 16.93 15.43
C ALA A 228 -18.95 18.14 15.01
N ALA A 229 -18.74 19.07 15.96
CA ALA A 229 -17.82 20.19 15.80
C ALA A 229 -17.17 20.50 17.13
N GLN A 230 -15.86 20.79 17.14
CA GLN A 230 -15.12 21.08 18.36
C GLN A 230 -13.92 21.99 18.07
N ASP A 231 -13.74 22.99 18.90
CA ASP A 231 -12.54 23.83 18.96
C ASP A 231 -11.62 23.33 20.09
N VAL A 232 -10.38 23.00 19.74
CA VAL A 232 -9.36 22.54 20.69
C VAL A 232 -8.23 23.55 20.75
N ARG A 233 -8.03 24.18 21.92
CA ARG A 233 -6.96 25.16 22.10
C ARG A 233 -5.59 24.46 22.08
N VAL A 234 -4.66 24.99 21.29
CA VAL A 234 -3.25 24.61 21.31
C VAL A 234 -2.60 25.29 22.54
N THR A 235 -1.93 24.53 23.39
CA THR A 235 -1.44 25.06 24.67
C THR A 235 0.07 24.93 24.83
N THR A 236 0.56 23.75 25.14
CA THR A 236 1.97 23.51 25.52
C THR A 236 2.72 22.59 24.57
N ASP A 237 2.04 21.94 23.64
CA ASP A 237 2.60 21.00 22.70
C ASP A 237 2.03 21.25 21.30
N ARG A 238 2.82 20.92 20.29
CA ARG A 238 2.39 20.89 18.87
C ARG A 238 1.44 19.72 18.58
N LEU A 239 1.41 18.70 19.44
CA LEU A 239 0.46 17.59 19.36
C LEU A 239 -0.84 17.95 20.07
N VAL A 240 -1.88 18.14 19.28
CA VAL A 240 -3.25 18.37 19.78
C VAL A 240 -3.99 17.03 19.78
N GLN A 241 -4.52 16.65 20.95
CA GLN A 241 -5.27 15.40 21.09
C GLN A 241 -6.66 15.68 21.65
N THR A 242 -7.68 15.04 21.08
CA THR A 242 -9.06 15.14 21.56
C THR A 242 -9.88 13.91 21.17
N VAL A 243 -11.09 13.84 21.74
CA VAL A 243 -12.11 12.84 21.37
C VAL A 243 -13.34 13.58 20.86
N LEU A 244 -13.68 13.37 19.61
CA LEU A 244 -14.82 13.96 18.94
C LEU A 244 -16.00 12.99 19.03
N TYR A 245 -17.03 13.32 19.83
CA TYR A 245 -18.23 12.50 19.97
C TYR A 245 -19.20 12.78 18.84
N LEU A 246 -19.55 11.73 18.08
CA LEU A 246 -20.47 11.82 16.96
C LEU A 246 -21.91 11.82 17.47
N ARG A 247 -22.72 12.77 17.00
CA ARG A 247 -24.13 12.83 17.35
C ARG A 247 -24.88 11.69 16.67
N HIS A 248 -25.74 11.04 17.43
CA HIS A 248 -26.71 10.12 16.89
C HIS A 248 -27.87 10.91 16.28
N ASN A 249 -28.43 10.39 15.20
CA ASN A 249 -29.69 10.88 14.67
C ASN A 249 -30.79 10.70 15.76
N GLU A 250 -31.69 11.69 15.91
CA GLU A 250 -32.77 11.67 16.89
C GLU A 250 -33.72 10.45 16.78
N ARG A 251 -33.61 9.69 15.67
CA ARG A 251 -34.43 8.50 15.38
C ARG A 251 -33.84 7.18 15.87
N LEU A 252 -32.93 7.16 16.81
CA LEU A 252 -32.26 5.94 17.33
C LEU A 252 -31.37 5.20 16.33
N GLU A 253 -31.08 5.76 15.18
CA GLU A 253 -30.05 5.25 14.29
C GLU A 253 -28.68 5.62 14.88
N GLY A 254 -27.91 4.61 15.28
CA GLY A 254 -26.53 4.79 15.77
C GLY A 254 -25.60 5.39 14.72
N ILE A 255 -24.30 5.41 15.02
CA ILE A 255 -23.28 5.81 14.05
C ILE A 255 -23.33 4.92 12.79
N HIS A 256 -22.99 5.50 11.64
CA HIS A 256 -22.85 4.77 10.39
C HIS A 256 -21.49 4.07 10.36
N MET A 257 -21.51 2.73 10.52
CA MET A 257 -20.28 1.94 10.52
C MET A 257 -19.84 1.62 9.09
N TRP A 258 -18.56 1.79 8.82
CA TRP A 258 -17.93 1.37 7.58
C TRP A 258 -17.80 -0.16 7.51
N SER A 259 -18.15 -0.76 6.40
CA SER A 259 -17.93 -2.17 6.08
C SER A 259 -18.03 -2.39 4.58
N PRO A 260 -17.63 -3.57 4.02
CA PRO A 260 -17.81 -3.90 2.61
C PRO A 260 -19.26 -3.77 2.11
N ARG A 261 -20.24 -3.99 2.98
CA ARG A 261 -21.67 -3.89 2.64
C ARG A 261 -22.23 -2.48 2.79
N ASN A 262 -21.55 -1.64 3.52
CA ASN A 262 -21.93 -0.25 3.80
C ASN A 262 -20.67 0.59 3.97
N PRO A 263 -20.04 1.08 2.89
CA PRO A 263 -18.80 1.86 2.95
C PRO A 263 -19.09 3.31 3.39
N ALA A 264 -19.70 3.47 4.56
CA ALA A 264 -20.07 4.76 5.12
C ALA A 264 -18.83 5.53 5.57
N LEU A 265 -18.58 6.68 4.97
CA LEU A 265 -17.50 7.59 5.30
C LEU A 265 -18.09 8.92 5.80
N TYR A 266 -17.44 9.45 6.82
CA TYR A 266 -17.68 10.80 7.34
C TYR A 266 -16.63 11.73 6.77
N ASP A 267 -17.01 12.92 6.35
CA ASP A 267 -16.06 13.98 6.02
C ASP A 267 -15.57 14.64 7.31
N LEU A 268 -14.30 15.02 7.35
CA LEU A 268 -13.71 15.77 8.44
C LEU A 268 -12.88 16.94 7.88
N LYS A 269 -13.21 18.14 8.35
CA LYS A 269 -12.42 19.34 8.10
C LYS A 269 -11.59 19.64 9.35
N ILE A 270 -10.26 19.83 9.14
CA ILE A 270 -9.30 20.22 10.17
C ILE A 270 -8.80 21.62 9.81
N GLU A 271 -9.10 22.60 10.67
CA GLU A 271 -8.71 23.99 10.48
C GLU A 271 -7.73 24.41 11.58
N THR A 272 -6.58 24.95 11.21
CA THR A 272 -5.66 25.62 12.14
C THR A 272 -5.97 27.12 12.16
N ILE A 273 -6.33 27.65 13.32
CA ILE A 273 -6.75 29.03 13.51
C ILE A 273 -5.78 29.68 14.51
N VAL A 274 -5.24 30.85 14.18
CA VAL A 274 -4.36 31.62 15.06
C VAL A 274 -4.86 33.05 15.10
N ASP A 275 -5.00 33.59 16.31
CA ASP A 275 -5.55 34.95 16.57
C ASP A 275 -6.93 35.21 15.90
N GLY A 276 -7.72 34.14 15.71
CA GLY A 276 -9.03 34.18 15.06
C GLY A 276 -9.04 34.06 13.55
N GLU A 277 -7.86 34.01 12.90
CA GLU A 277 -7.70 33.87 11.46
C GLU A 277 -7.32 32.44 11.07
N ALA A 278 -8.00 31.87 10.06
CA ALA A 278 -7.68 30.56 9.53
C ALA A 278 -6.32 30.58 8.80
N GLN A 279 -5.39 29.77 9.27
CA GLN A 279 -4.06 29.62 8.70
C GLN A 279 -4.00 28.52 7.66
N ASP A 280 -4.57 27.36 7.99
CA ASP A 280 -4.54 26.19 7.11
C ASP A 280 -5.82 25.37 7.25
N VAL A 281 -6.21 24.71 6.18
CA VAL A 281 -7.41 23.87 6.11
C VAL A 281 -7.06 22.57 5.40
N VAL A 282 -7.37 21.45 6.05
CA VAL A 282 -7.25 20.11 5.47
C VAL A 282 -8.63 19.46 5.42
N ASP A 283 -9.05 19.06 4.22
CA ASP A 283 -10.21 18.20 4.04
C ASP A 283 -9.76 16.74 4.00
N THR A 284 -10.40 15.92 4.85
CA THR A 284 -10.14 14.48 4.98
C THR A 284 -11.43 13.72 5.25
N TYR A 285 -11.34 12.42 5.44
CA TYR A 285 -12.48 11.57 5.79
C TYR A 285 -12.06 10.46 6.76
N PHE A 286 -13.05 9.81 7.38
CA PHE A 286 -12.85 8.63 8.21
C PHE A 286 -14.01 7.66 8.11
N GLY A 287 -13.75 6.39 8.40
CA GLY A 287 -14.79 5.36 8.55
C GLY A 287 -14.85 4.84 9.99
N MET A 288 -16.04 4.78 10.55
CA MET A 288 -16.25 4.19 11.88
C MET A 288 -16.22 2.67 11.77
N ARG A 289 -15.10 2.04 12.14
CA ARG A 289 -14.94 0.57 12.08
C ARG A 289 -14.00 0.06 13.16
N LYS A 290 -14.14 -1.23 13.48
CA LYS A 290 -13.24 -1.98 14.36
C LYS A 290 -13.00 -3.37 13.78
N ILE A 291 -11.73 -3.79 13.70
CA ILE A 291 -11.36 -5.18 13.47
C ILE A 291 -10.86 -5.78 14.78
N SER A 292 -11.21 -7.02 15.08
CA SER A 292 -10.84 -7.68 16.33
C SER A 292 -10.91 -9.20 16.19
N ILE A 293 -10.38 -9.93 17.18
CA ILE A 293 -10.45 -11.38 17.29
C ILE A 293 -11.26 -11.77 18.52
N SER A 294 -12.07 -12.81 18.39
CA SER A 294 -12.77 -13.46 19.50
C SER A 294 -12.71 -14.97 19.33
N GLY A 295 -11.88 -15.62 20.14
CA GLY A 295 -11.51 -17.03 19.94
C GLY A 295 -10.91 -17.23 18.55
N SER A 296 -11.35 -18.25 17.84
CA SER A 296 -10.88 -18.58 16.48
C SER A 296 -11.59 -17.79 15.36
N LYS A 297 -12.15 -16.60 15.65
CA LYS A 297 -12.91 -15.81 14.66
C LYS A 297 -12.43 -14.39 14.55
N ILE A 298 -12.40 -13.88 13.33
CA ILE A 298 -12.16 -12.46 13.03
C ILE A 298 -13.51 -11.74 12.97
N LEU A 299 -13.58 -10.59 13.64
CA LEU A 299 -14.77 -9.75 13.74
C LEU A 299 -14.52 -8.40 13.10
N LEU A 300 -15.43 -7.98 12.23
CA LEU A 300 -15.56 -6.59 11.77
C LEU A 300 -16.78 -5.97 12.47
N ASN A 301 -16.59 -4.85 13.17
CA ASN A 301 -17.66 -4.17 13.91
C ASN A 301 -18.41 -5.12 14.86
N ASN A 302 -17.65 -5.95 15.60
CA ASN A 302 -18.16 -6.95 16.54
C ASN A 302 -19.04 -8.06 15.91
N ARG A 303 -18.98 -8.23 14.57
CA ARG A 303 -19.67 -9.31 13.84
C ARG A 303 -18.65 -10.15 13.09
N VAL A 304 -18.88 -11.48 13.06
CA VAL A 304 -18.00 -12.40 12.31
C VAL A 304 -17.98 -12.00 10.84
N GLU A 305 -16.78 -11.77 10.32
CA GLU A 305 -16.54 -11.49 8.91
C GLU A 305 -15.70 -12.60 8.30
N PHE A 306 -16.29 -13.36 7.39
CA PHE A 306 -15.56 -14.36 6.61
C PHE A 306 -14.85 -13.64 5.46
N GLN A 307 -13.52 -13.66 5.46
CA GLN A 307 -12.72 -12.97 4.47
C GLN A 307 -12.61 -13.78 3.19
N ARG A 308 -13.06 -13.23 2.07
CA ARG A 308 -12.88 -13.75 0.71
C ARG A 308 -11.98 -12.79 -0.01
N LEU A 309 -10.67 -13.02 0.12
CA LEU A 309 -9.68 -12.13 -0.44
C LEU A 309 -9.19 -12.64 -1.80
N ILE A 310 -8.62 -11.71 -2.56
CA ILE A 310 -7.82 -12.01 -3.74
C ILE A 310 -6.42 -11.42 -3.56
N LEU A 311 -5.41 -12.15 -3.99
CA LEU A 311 -4.04 -11.65 -4.04
C LEU A 311 -3.89 -10.70 -5.23
N ASP A 312 -3.34 -9.52 -4.98
CA ASP A 312 -3.16 -8.48 -5.99
C ASP A 312 -1.73 -7.93 -5.95
N GLN A 313 -0.97 -8.20 -7.00
CA GLN A 313 0.43 -7.76 -7.14
C GLN A 313 0.54 -6.26 -7.44
N GLY A 314 -0.49 -5.63 -8.03
CA GLY A 314 -0.47 -4.22 -8.37
C GLY A 314 0.51 -3.85 -9.48
N TYR A 315 0.68 -4.72 -10.49
CA TYR A 315 1.50 -4.47 -11.67
C TYR A 315 0.66 -4.18 -12.90
N TRP A 316 1.20 -3.39 -13.81
CA TRP A 316 0.56 -2.94 -15.05
C TRP A 316 1.44 -3.27 -16.25
N PRO A 317 0.85 -3.67 -17.40
CA PRO A 317 1.64 -4.06 -18.57
C PRO A 317 2.51 -2.93 -19.12
N ASP A 318 2.01 -1.71 -19.04
CA ASP A 318 2.58 -0.50 -19.63
C ASP A 318 3.18 0.48 -18.61
N GLY A 319 2.88 0.29 -17.31
CA GLY A 319 3.30 1.17 -16.21
C GLY A 319 4.14 0.50 -15.12
N LEU A 320 4.30 -0.84 -15.13
CA LEU A 320 4.95 -1.63 -14.07
C LEU A 320 4.33 -1.36 -12.70
N LEU A 321 5.04 -0.73 -11.78
CA LEU A 321 4.53 -0.37 -10.45
C LEU A 321 3.47 0.72 -10.48
N THR A 322 3.45 1.56 -11.51
CA THR A 322 2.57 2.73 -11.59
C THR A 322 1.32 2.42 -12.41
N ALA A 323 0.15 2.58 -11.83
CA ALA A 323 -1.10 2.47 -12.56
C ALA A 323 -1.20 3.55 -13.66
N PRO A 324 -1.72 3.23 -14.86
CA PRO A 324 -1.79 4.18 -15.97
C PRO A 324 -2.75 5.35 -15.69
N SER A 325 -3.73 5.17 -14.81
CA SER A 325 -4.68 6.21 -14.42
C SER A 325 -5.33 5.92 -13.06
N ASP A 326 -5.98 6.91 -12.49
CA ASP A 326 -6.83 6.74 -11.30
C ASP A 326 -8.01 5.80 -11.54
N ASP A 327 -8.65 5.91 -12.73
CA ASP A 327 -9.74 5.01 -13.13
C ASP A 327 -9.28 3.55 -13.21
N ALA A 328 -8.01 3.30 -13.54
CA ALA A 328 -7.46 1.95 -13.56
C ALA A 328 -7.37 1.36 -12.14
N LEU A 329 -6.91 2.14 -11.15
CA LEU A 329 -6.93 1.73 -9.74
C LEU A 329 -8.34 1.45 -9.23
N ARG A 330 -9.29 2.32 -9.58
CA ARG A 330 -10.71 2.15 -9.27
C ARG A 330 -11.26 0.87 -9.89
N ALA A 331 -10.95 0.61 -11.15
CA ALA A 331 -11.43 -0.57 -11.87
C ALA A 331 -10.97 -1.89 -11.23
N ASP A 332 -9.72 -1.99 -10.72
CA ASP A 332 -9.24 -3.17 -10.01
C ASP A 332 -10.07 -3.44 -8.74
N VAL A 333 -10.43 -2.40 -7.99
CA VAL A 333 -11.33 -2.51 -6.83
C VAL A 333 -12.74 -2.95 -7.25
N GLU A 334 -13.31 -2.34 -8.28
CA GLU A 334 -14.66 -2.67 -8.79
C GLU A 334 -14.72 -4.11 -9.32
N LEU A 335 -13.72 -4.54 -10.10
CA LEU A 335 -13.63 -5.92 -10.62
C LEU A 335 -13.51 -6.95 -9.49
N THR A 336 -12.70 -6.67 -8.47
CA THR A 336 -12.57 -7.51 -7.29
C THR A 336 -13.92 -7.71 -6.59
N ILE A 337 -14.65 -6.63 -6.33
CA ILE A 337 -15.98 -6.69 -5.72
C ILE A 337 -16.99 -7.42 -6.63
N LYS A 338 -16.94 -7.16 -7.94
CA LYS A 338 -17.82 -7.80 -8.92
C LYS A 338 -17.66 -9.30 -8.98
N MET A 339 -16.45 -9.81 -8.78
CA MET A 339 -16.16 -11.25 -8.67
C MET A 339 -16.59 -11.88 -7.33
N GLY A 340 -17.17 -11.12 -6.39
CA GLY A 340 -17.68 -11.62 -5.11
C GLY A 340 -16.65 -11.70 -3.98
N PHE A 341 -15.46 -11.19 -4.17
CA PHE A 341 -14.50 -10.97 -3.10
C PHE A 341 -14.94 -9.79 -2.22
N ASN A 342 -14.54 -9.79 -0.96
CA ASN A 342 -14.77 -8.68 -0.04
C ASN A 342 -13.47 -8.01 0.41
N GLY A 343 -12.33 -8.44 -0.13
CA GLY A 343 -11.05 -7.83 0.14
C GLY A 343 -9.95 -8.26 -0.83
N ALA A 344 -8.81 -7.57 -0.73
CA ALA A 344 -7.59 -7.84 -1.46
C ALA A 344 -6.39 -7.84 -0.52
N ARG A 345 -5.45 -8.74 -0.75
CA ARG A 345 -4.13 -8.70 -0.16
C ARG A 345 -3.20 -8.06 -1.18
N LYS A 346 -2.74 -6.82 -0.91
CA LYS A 346 -1.77 -6.11 -1.76
C LYS A 346 -0.39 -6.71 -1.53
N HIS A 347 -0.02 -7.63 -2.41
CA HIS A 347 1.09 -8.56 -2.19
C HIS A 347 2.45 -7.89 -2.40
N GLN A 348 3.24 -7.86 -1.34
CA GLN A 348 4.62 -7.35 -1.32
C GLN A 348 4.78 -5.95 -1.94
N LYS A 349 3.75 -5.10 -1.76
CA LYS A 349 3.72 -3.74 -2.27
C LYS A 349 2.86 -2.84 -1.38
N PHE A 350 3.41 -1.73 -0.91
CA PHE A 350 2.59 -0.64 -0.39
C PHE A 350 2.04 0.17 -1.57
N GLU A 351 0.76 -0.02 -1.83
CA GLU A 351 0.12 0.52 -3.02
C GLU A 351 -0.02 2.05 -2.99
N ASP A 352 -0.30 2.64 -4.15
CA ASP A 352 -0.66 4.06 -4.30
C ASP A 352 -1.83 4.39 -3.35
N PRO A 353 -1.76 5.50 -2.56
CA PRO A 353 -2.84 5.91 -1.65
C PRO A 353 -4.20 6.04 -2.33
N ARG A 354 -4.26 6.28 -3.63
CA ARG A 354 -5.51 6.35 -4.38
C ARG A 354 -6.21 5.00 -4.52
N TYR A 355 -5.48 3.88 -4.53
CA TYR A 355 -6.09 2.55 -4.44
C TYR A 355 -6.83 2.38 -3.10
N LEU A 356 -6.19 2.77 -2.00
CA LEU A 356 -6.81 2.71 -0.66
C LEU A 356 -8.03 3.63 -0.58
N TYR A 357 -7.97 4.82 -1.17
CA TYR A 357 -9.12 5.71 -1.28
C TYR A 357 -10.30 5.04 -2.00
N TRP A 358 -10.07 4.38 -3.14
CA TRP A 358 -11.14 3.66 -3.83
C TRP A 358 -11.65 2.47 -3.04
N ALA A 359 -10.77 1.74 -2.35
CA ALA A 359 -11.16 0.67 -1.44
C ALA A 359 -12.03 1.19 -0.28
N ASP A 360 -11.69 2.35 0.30
CA ASP A 360 -12.50 3.01 1.32
C ASP A 360 -13.89 3.40 0.80
N LYS A 361 -13.94 4.00 -0.39
CA LYS A 361 -15.19 4.49 -1.03
C LYS A 361 -16.11 3.37 -1.49
N LEU A 362 -15.54 2.28 -1.98
CA LEU A 362 -16.30 1.18 -2.59
C LEU A 362 -16.53 -0.01 -1.64
N GLY A 363 -15.85 -0.03 -0.50
CA GLY A 363 -16.04 -1.06 0.51
C GLY A 363 -15.25 -2.35 0.24
N LEU A 364 -13.95 -2.24 -0.02
CA LEU A 364 -13.06 -3.39 -0.16
C LEU A 364 -12.11 -3.45 1.06
N LEU A 365 -12.05 -4.59 1.75
CA LEU A 365 -11.04 -4.82 2.79
C LEU A 365 -9.65 -4.92 2.15
N VAL A 366 -8.63 -4.37 2.79
CA VAL A 366 -7.26 -4.41 2.29
C VAL A 366 -6.30 -4.93 3.36
N TRP A 367 -5.38 -5.80 2.95
CA TRP A 367 -4.18 -6.12 3.69
C TRP A 367 -3.01 -5.37 3.08
N GLY A 368 -2.27 -4.63 3.90
CA GLY A 368 -1.05 -3.92 3.51
C GLY A 368 0.17 -4.77 3.83
N GLU A 369 0.98 -5.04 2.83
CA GLU A 369 2.10 -5.95 2.95
C GLU A 369 3.42 -5.26 2.64
N LEU A 370 4.40 -5.45 3.53
CA LEU A 370 5.76 -4.96 3.34
C LEU A 370 6.38 -5.65 2.12
N PRO A 371 6.97 -4.91 1.18
CA PRO A 371 7.80 -5.50 0.14
C PRO A 371 8.90 -6.35 0.77
N SER A 372 9.03 -7.60 0.35
CA SER A 372 10.04 -8.49 0.94
C SER A 372 11.46 -8.02 0.58
N ALA A 373 12.36 -8.16 1.55
CA ALA A 373 13.79 -8.27 1.33
C ALA A 373 14.18 -9.77 1.39
N TYR A 374 15.41 -10.14 1.03
CA TYR A 374 15.71 -11.56 0.78
C TYR A 374 16.90 -12.12 1.58
N TRP A 375 17.57 -11.28 2.35
CA TRP A 375 18.71 -11.64 3.21
C TRP A 375 18.38 -11.34 4.67
N LEU A 376 19.23 -11.80 5.59
CA LEU A 376 19.11 -11.49 7.02
C LEU A 376 20.32 -10.67 7.47
N ARG A 377 20.48 -9.45 6.92
CA ARG A 377 21.57 -8.52 7.24
C ARG A 377 21.08 -7.36 8.08
N ASP A 378 21.99 -6.69 8.79
CA ASP A 378 21.63 -5.55 9.64
C ASP A 378 21.09 -4.35 8.86
N SER A 379 21.55 -4.13 7.62
CA SER A 379 21.00 -3.11 6.71
C SER A 379 19.54 -3.40 6.38
N GLU A 380 19.24 -4.64 6.02
CA GLU A 380 17.90 -5.10 5.66
C GLU A 380 16.93 -4.96 6.83
N LYS A 381 17.30 -5.42 8.03
CA LYS A 381 16.47 -5.29 9.23
C LYS A 381 16.07 -3.83 9.49
N ARG A 382 17.05 -2.90 9.37
CA ARG A 382 16.77 -1.46 9.52
C ARG A 382 15.85 -0.93 8.44
N ASN A 383 16.06 -1.34 7.19
CA ASN A 383 15.25 -0.92 6.05
C ASN A 383 13.81 -1.40 6.21
N MET A 384 13.59 -2.68 6.53
CA MET A 384 12.26 -3.23 6.76
C MET A 384 11.51 -2.53 7.89
N MET A 385 12.18 -2.24 9.02
CA MET A 385 11.56 -1.52 10.15
C MET A 385 11.19 -0.08 9.78
N ARG A 386 12.06 0.62 9.04
CA ARG A 386 11.79 1.98 8.56
C ARG A 386 10.61 1.98 7.60
N ASP A 387 10.67 1.18 6.52
CA ASP A 387 9.67 1.17 5.47
C ASP A 387 8.29 0.76 6.02
N MET A 388 8.24 -0.20 6.96
CA MET A 388 7.01 -0.56 7.66
C MET A 388 6.46 0.59 8.51
N SER A 389 7.33 1.31 9.23
CA SER A 389 6.93 2.45 10.06
C SER A 389 6.36 3.60 9.23
N GLU A 390 7.00 3.91 8.11
CA GLU A 390 6.58 4.96 7.18
C GLU A 390 5.26 4.61 6.48
N ALA A 391 5.10 3.35 6.07
CA ALA A 391 3.84 2.87 5.49
C ALA A 391 2.67 2.93 6.49
N ILE A 392 2.89 2.52 7.74
CA ILE A 392 1.87 2.64 8.79
C ILE A 392 1.51 4.11 9.01
N ALA A 393 2.49 5.00 9.07
CA ALA A 393 2.23 6.44 9.24
C ALA A 393 1.42 7.01 8.06
N ARG A 394 1.76 6.61 6.81
CA ARG A 394 1.06 7.05 5.61
C ARG A 394 -0.39 6.59 5.57
N ASP A 395 -0.66 5.32 5.93
CA ASP A 395 -1.93 4.65 5.61
C ASP A 395 -2.82 4.43 6.86
N TYR A 396 -2.43 4.92 8.03
CA TYR A 396 -3.14 4.73 9.30
C TYR A 396 -4.63 5.06 9.23
N ASN A 397 -5.01 6.11 8.51
CA ASN A 397 -6.37 6.64 8.52
C ASN A 397 -7.36 5.89 7.60
N HIS A 398 -6.88 4.98 6.74
CA HIS A 398 -7.73 4.25 5.80
C HIS A 398 -8.58 3.17 6.49
N PRO A 399 -9.93 3.26 6.49
CA PRO A 399 -10.78 2.25 7.11
C PRO A 399 -10.76 0.90 6.40
N CYS A 400 -10.46 0.85 5.11
CA CYS A 400 -10.35 -0.39 4.34
C CYS A 400 -9.20 -1.28 4.81
N LEU A 401 -8.11 -0.67 5.29
CA LEU A 401 -6.93 -1.40 5.73
C LEU A 401 -7.20 -2.06 7.10
N ILE A 402 -7.15 -3.39 7.16
CA ILE A 402 -7.51 -4.18 8.33
C ILE A 402 -6.39 -5.07 8.87
N THR A 403 -5.36 -5.32 8.08
CA THR A 403 -4.25 -6.22 8.44
C THR A 403 -2.95 -5.69 7.87
N TRP A 404 -1.87 -5.78 8.66
CA TRP A 404 -0.50 -5.59 8.24
C TRP A 404 0.20 -6.93 8.07
N VAL A 405 1.02 -7.07 7.03
CA VAL A 405 1.81 -8.27 6.74
C VAL A 405 3.29 -7.87 6.59
N PRO A 406 4.10 -7.99 7.65
CA PRO A 406 5.51 -7.60 7.59
C PRO A 406 6.42 -8.59 6.86
N LEU A 407 6.04 -9.87 6.78
CA LEU A 407 6.81 -10.92 6.10
C LEU A 407 5.88 -11.85 5.33
N ASN A 408 6.36 -12.35 4.20
CA ASN A 408 5.72 -13.38 3.39
C ASN A 408 6.68 -14.55 3.16
N GLU A 409 6.21 -15.79 3.40
CA GLU A 409 6.89 -17.04 3.02
C GLU A 409 8.35 -17.13 3.50
N SER A 410 8.65 -16.54 4.64
CA SER A 410 9.99 -16.48 5.23
C SER A 410 11.06 -15.79 4.39
N TRP A 411 10.65 -15.02 3.35
CA TRP A 411 11.58 -14.13 2.65
C TRP A 411 12.13 -13.08 3.62
N GLY A 412 13.45 -12.92 3.65
CA GLY A 412 14.15 -12.04 4.60
C GLY A 412 14.43 -12.66 5.97
N VAL A 413 13.84 -13.82 6.28
CA VAL A 413 14.06 -14.57 7.52
C VAL A 413 14.36 -16.05 7.24
N PRO A 414 15.40 -16.35 6.44
CA PRO A 414 15.71 -17.72 6.07
C PRO A 414 15.97 -18.59 7.31
N PHE A 415 15.53 -19.85 7.25
CA PHE A 415 15.71 -20.82 8.36
C PHE A 415 15.10 -20.37 9.69
N ILE A 416 14.00 -19.62 9.66
CA ILE A 416 13.31 -19.08 10.84
C ILE A 416 12.96 -20.18 11.87
N GLN A 417 12.78 -21.43 11.45
CA GLN A 417 12.53 -22.57 12.32
C GLN A 417 13.67 -22.80 13.35
N ASP A 418 14.91 -22.59 12.93
CA ASP A 418 16.10 -22.95 13.71
C ASP A 418 16.95 -21.74 14.12
N GLN A 419 16.70 -20.56 13.51
CA GLN A 419 17.46 -19.34 13.76
C GLN A 419 16.69 -18.37 14.66
N VAL A 420 17.14 -18.25 15.90
CA VAL A 420 16.56 -17.32 16.90
C VAL A 420 16.59 -15.87 16.41
N GLU A 421 17.62 -15.46 15.68
CA GLU A 421 17.73 -14.12 15.10
C GLU A 421 16.60 -13.81 14.11
N ALA A 422 16.25 -14.78 13.25
CA ALA A 422 15.15 -14.65 12.29
C ALA A 422 13.79 -14.59 13.00
N GLN A 423 13.59 -15.42 14.03
CA GLN A 423 12.38 -15.39 14.87
C GLN A 423 12.23 -14.03 15.55
N GLN A 424 13.32 -13.51 16.15
CA GLN A 424 13.30 -12.21 16.83
C GLN A 424 13.05 -11.04 15.87
N LEU A 425 13.49 -11.12 14.61
CA LEU A 425 13.15 -10.10 13.61
C LEU A 425 11.64 -10.14 13.28
N SER A 426 11.09 -11.33 13.07
CA SER A 426 9.62 -11.49 12.85
C SER A 426 8.81 -10.95 14.03
N ASP A 427 9.21 -11.29 15.25
CA ASP A 427 8.55 -10.79 16.47
C ASP A 427 8.66 -9.28 16.61
N ALA A 428 9.85 -8.71 16.32
CA ALA A 428 10.10 -7.27 16.39
C ALA A 428 9.25 -6.50 15.37
N LEU A 429 9.14 -7.00 14.13
CA LEU A 429 8.29 -6.39 13.09
C LEU A 429 6.80 -6.48 13.47
N THR A 430 6.36 -7.61 14.01
CA THR A 430 4.99 -7.77 14.52
C THR A 430 4.70 -6.80 15.66
N ALA A 431 5.62 -6.69 16.64
CA ALA A 431 5.49 -5.76 17.76
C ALA A 431 5.53 -4.31 17.29
N LEU A 432 6.36 -3.96 16.31
CA LEU A 432 6.41 -2.64 15.68
C LEU A 432 5.05 -2.28 15.09
N CYS A 433 4.45 -3.15 14.27
CA CYS A 433 3.12 -2.95 13.69
C CYS A 433 2.08 -2.70 14.80
N LYS A 434 2.03 -3.55 15.82
CA LYS A 434 1.06 -3.42 16.93
C LYS A 434 1.28 -2.17 17.77
N SER A 435 2.53 -1.70 17.92
CA SER A 435 2.85 -0.50 18.69
C SER A 435 2.46 0.79 17.96
N LEU A 436 2.65 0.81 16.63
CA LEU A 436 2.33 1.96 15.79
C LEU A 436 0.86 2.00 15.40
N ASP A 437 0.24 0.82 15.25
CA ASP A 437 -1.16 0.67 14.88
C ASP A 437 -1.85 -0.48 15.64
N PRO A 438 -2.35 -0.24 16.84
CA PRO A 438 -3.07 -1.25 17.64
C PRO A 438 -4.46 -1.56 17.10
N THR A 439 -4.93 -0.88 16.06
CA THR A 439 -6.29 -0.98 15.54
C THR A 439 -6.44 -2.00 14.40
N ARG A 440 -5.36 -2.65 13.99
CA ARG A 440 -5.30 -3.65 12.91
C ARG A 440 -4.72 -4.96 13.39
N LEU A 441 -5.01 -6.02 12.62
CA LEU A 441 -4.41 -7.32 12.82
C LEU A 441 -3.01 -7.35 12.17
N VAL A 442 -2.19 -8.34 12.58
CA VAL A 442 -0.88 -8.58 12.00
C VAL A 442 -0.74 -10.06 11.66
N SER A 443 -0.42 -10.37 10.38
CA SER A 443 0.09 -11.67 9.94
C SER A 443 1.61 -11.59 9.96
N GLY A 444 2.26 -12.11 10.99
CA GLY A 444 3.68 -11.87 11.27
C GLY A 444 4.63 -12.39 10.19
N ASN A 445 4.35 -13.61 9.70
CA ASN A 445 4.99 -14.23 8.53
C ASN A 445 3.90 -15.01 7.80
N ASP A 446 3.47 -14.52 6.64
CA ASP A 446 2.32 -15.07 5.95
C ASP A 446 2.66 -16.38 5.23
N GLY A 447 1.80 -17.38 5.36
CA GLY A 447 1.86 -18.66 4.63
C GLY A 447 2.35 -19.84 5.43
N TRP A 448 3.40 -19.73 6.19
CA TRP A 448 4.00 -20.78 7.02
C TRP A 448 4.96 -20.23 8.05
N GLU A 449 5.51 -21.12 8.89
CA GLU A 449 6.56 -20.77 9.86
C GLU A 449 6.16 -19.53 10.69
N ASN A 450 4.89 -19.52 11.15
CA ASN A 450 4.36 -18.44 11.96
C ASN A 450 5.11 -18.34 13.29
N ALA A 451 5.75 -17.20 13.55
CA ALA A 451 6.25 -16.76 14.85
C ALA A 451 5.15 -15.93 15.54
N ALA A 452 5.44 -14.75 16.09
CA ALA A 452 4.39 -13.89 16.63
C ALA A 452 3.42 -13.46 15.53
N THR A 453 2.12 -13.72 15.74
CA THR A 453 1.05 -13.37 14.77
C THR A 453 -0.29 -13.28 15.49
N ASP A 454 -1.24 -12.50 14.96
CA ASP A 454 -2.61 -12.45 15.50
C ASP A 454 -3.45 -13.67 15.05
N PHE A 455 -3.19 -14.23 13.88
CA PHE A 455 -3.87 -15.38 13.31
C PHE A 455 -2.87 -16.25 12.52
N VAL A 456 -3.23 -17.48 12.26
CA VAL A 456 -2.40 -18.44 11.51
C VAL A 456 -2.72 -18.33 10.03
N SER A 457 -1.70 -18.19 9.21
CA SER A 457 -1.78 -18.20 7.76
C SER A 457 -1.21 -19.48 7.17
N VAL A 458 -1.85 -19.97 6.11
CA VAL A 458 -1.46 -21.19 5.40
C VAL A 458 -1.49 -20.93 3.89
N HIS A 459 -0.46 -21.39 3.16
CA HIS A 459 -0.45 -21.44 1.69
C HIS A 459 -0.58 -22.89 1.24
N ASP A 460 -1.55 -23.17 0.37
CA ASP A 460 -1.75 -24.49 -0.20
C ASP A 460 -2.26 -24.40 -1.64
N TYR A 461 -1.43 -24.78 -2.58
CA TYR A 461 -1.74 -24.78 -4.01
C TYR A 461 -2.23 -26.14 -4.53
N THR A 462 -2.64 -27.06 -3.67
CA THR A 462 -3.24 -28.35 -4.07
C THR A 462 -4.33 -28.15 -5.12
N ALA A 463 -4.26 -28.93 -6.21
CA ALA A 463 -5.09 -28.72 -7.39
C ALA A 463 -6.54 -29.18 -7.22
N TRP A 464 -6.77 -30.27 -6.48
CA TRP A 464 -8.06 -30.90 -6.37
C TRP A 464 -8.34 -31.34 -4.93
N PRO A 465 -9.61 -31.31 -4.47
CA PRO A 465 -9.96 -31.72 -3.11
C PRO A 465 -9.50 -33.12 -2.71
N GLU A 466 -9.47 -34.04 -3.67
CA GLU A 466 -9.05 -35.43 -3.44
C GLU A 466 -7.55 -35.59 -3.15
N GLN A 467 -6.78 -34.57 -3.47
CA GLN A 467 -5.34 -34.49 -3.24
C GLN A 467 -5.00 -33.75 -1.94
N LEU A 468 -6.00 -33.11 -1.29
CA LEU A 468 -5.79 -32.44 -0.02
C LEU A 468 -5.30 -33.46 1.02
N SER A 469 -4.28 -33.05 1.74
CA SER A 469 -3.71 -33.88 2.80
C SER A 469 -4.77 -34.23 3.86
N PRO A 470 -4.80 -35.47 4.39
CA PRO A 470 -5.58 -35.77 5.56
C PRO A 470 -5.20 -34.95 6.80
N ASP A 471 -4.09 -34.19 6.71
CA ASP A 471 -3.56 -33.33 7.76
C ASP A 471 -4.40 -32.07 8.03
N TYR A 472 -5.46 -31.84 7.27
CA TYR A 472 -6.52 -30.88 7.62
C TYR A 472 -7.58 -31.43 8.60
N GLY A 473 -7.35 -32.62 9.18
CA GLY A 473 -8.31 -33.27 10.06
C GLY A 473 -8.49 -32.62 11.43
N THR A 474 -7.41 -32.11 12.01
CA THR A 474 -7.41 -31.45 13.32
C THR A 474 -6.55 -30.15 13.30
N GLU A 475 -6.78 -29.28 14.28
CA GLU A 475 -5.95 -28.10 14.47
C GLU A 475 -4.49 -28.45 14.72
N ASP A 476 -4.22 -29.48 15.53
CA ASP A 476 -2.87 -29.98 15.81
C ASP A 476 -2.14 -30.45 14.54
N ASP A 477 -2.85 -31.13 13.65
CA ASP A 477 -2.27 -31.57 12.38
C ASP A 477 -1.87 -30.37 11.51
N ILE A 478 -2.74 -29.36 11.40
CA ILE A 478 -2.46 -28.14 10.63
C ILE A 478 -1.27 -27.38 11.24
N LEU A 479 -1.24 -27.20 12.57
CA LEU A 479 -0.20 -26.41 13.23
C LEU A 479 1.17 -27.10 13.22
N SER A 480 1.21 -28.44 13.19
CA SER A 480 2.47 -29.20 13.21
C SER A 480 3.19 -29.25 11.87
N LYS A 481 2.49 -29.06 10.76
CA LYS A 481 3.05 -29.02 9.40
C LYS A 481 2.18 -28.20 8.48
N ASN A 482 2.74 -27.67 7.40
CA ASN A 482 1.94 -27.11 6.33
C ASN A 482 1.60 -28.22 5.33
N PRO A 483 0.32 -28.62 5.22
CA PRO A 483 -0.07 -29.70 4.34
C PRO A 483 0.28 -29.46 2.86
N GLY A 484 0.37 -28.20 2.44
CA GLY A 484 0.58 -27.83 1.04
C GLY A 484 2.04 -27.53 0.62
N ALA A 485 2.99 -27.37 1.55
CA ALA A 485 4.30 -26.82 1.22
C ALA A 485 5.52 -27.56 1.81
N GLU A 486 5.36 -28.73 2.38
CA GLU A 486 6.44 -29.48 3.05
C GLU A 486 7.19 -28.66 4.13
N ARG A 487 6.54 -27.62 4.67
CA ARG A 487 7.03 -26.77 5.74
C ARG A 487 6.14 -26.93 6.98
N ILE A 488 6.54 -26.41 8.10
CA ILE A 488 5.69 -26.37 9.28
C ILE A 488 4.92 -25.05 9.33
N VAL A 489 3.70 -25.09 9.89
CA VAL A 489 2.88 -23.89 10.03
C VAL A 489 3.33 -23.05 11.21
N SER A 490 3.65 -23.67 12.35
CA SER A 490 4.07 -22.97 13.56
C SER A 490 5.57 -23.08 13.78
N CYS A 491 6.25 -21.98 14.04
CA CYS A 491 7.62 -22.00 14.49
C CYS A 491 7.74 -22.68 15.86
N LYS A 492 8.82 -23.41 16.06
CA LYS A 492 9.12 -24.06 17.33
C LYS A 492 9.17 -23.05 18.47
N GLY A 493 8.40 -23.28 19.51
CA GLY A 493 8.32 -22.42 20.70
C GLY A 493 7.15 -21.43 20.67
N TYR A 494 6.35 -21.41 19.59
CA TYR A 494 5.15 -20.60 19.49
C TYR A 494 3.89 -21.47 19.56
N ASP A 495 2.91 -21.03 20.36
CA ASP A 495 1.60 -21.67 20.49
C ASP A 495 0.54 -20.84 19.79
N HIS A 496 -0.15 -21.45 18.84
CA HIS A 496 -1.18 -20.80 18.05
C HIS A 496 -2.56 -21.44 18.22
N HIS A 497 -2.73 -22.38 19.15
CA HIS A 497 -4.02 -23.03 19.40
C HIS A 497 -5.13 -22.03 19.73
N GLY A 498 -6.29 -22.23 19.12
CA GLY A 498 -7.46 -21.37 19.29
C GLY A 498 -7.41 -20.04 18.57
N LYS A 499 -6.34 -19.74 17.82
CA LYS A 499 -6.29 -18.54 16.95
C LYS A 499 -7.12 -18.75 15.68
N PRO A 500 -7.60 -17.67 15.04
CA PRO A 500 -8.17 -17.77 13.69
C PRO A 500 -7.16 -18.36 12.71
N MET A 501 -7.63 -19.14 11.73
CA MET A 501 -6.82 -19.64 10.62
C MET A 501 -7.36 -19.12 9.30
N LEU A 502 -6.47 -18.73 8.38
CA LEU A 502 -6.79 -18.31 7.02
C LEU A 502 -5.91 -19.04 6.01
N LEU A 503 -6.52 -19.44 4.90
CA LEU A 503 -5.81 -19.89 3.72
C LEU A 503 -5.41 -18.67 2.88
N THR A 504 -4.21 -18.19 3.07
CA THR A 504 -3.80 -16.89 2.54
C THR A 504 -3.19 -16.91 1.15
N GLU A 505 -2.96 -18.10 0.59
CA GLU A 505 -2.74 -18.31 -0.83
C GLU A 505 -3.24 -19.69 -1.26
N PHE A 506 -3.97 -19.75 -2.38
CA PHE A 506 -4.39 -20.99 -3.03
C PHE A 506 -4.86 -20.71 -4.46
N GLY A 507 -5.06 -21.77 -5.23
CA GLY A 507 -5.57 -21.69 -6.60
C GLY A 507 -4.45 -21.60 -7.61
N GLY A 508 -4.06 -20.42 -8.05
CA GLY A 508 -2.94 -20.22 -8.98
C GLY A 508 -3.11 -20.94 -10.32
N ILE A 509 -4.34 -21.00 -10.84
CA ILE A 509 -4.71 -21.85 -11.98
C ILE A 509 -4.38 -21.13 -13.30
N ALA A 510 -3.45 -21.69 -14.10
CA ALA A 510 -3.21 -21.25 -15.47
C ALA A 510 -4.09 -21.99 -16.50
N MET A 511 -4.31 -21.38 -17.67
CA MET A 511 -4.93 -22.03 -18.82
C MET A 511 -3.90 -22.34 -19.89
N GLN A 512 -4.06 -23.46 -20.63
CA GLN A 512 -3.12 -23.90 -21.68
C GLN A 512 -2.88 -22.85 -22.76
N LYS A 513 -3.91 -22.08 -23.12
CA LYS A 513 -3.80 -20.98 -24.10
C LYS A 513 -2.84 -19.87 -23.67
N ASP A 514 -2.65 -19.68 -22.37
CA ASP A 514 -1.82 -18.63 -21.79
C ASP A 514 -0.43 -19.17 -21.40
N SER A 515 -0.29 -20.51 -21.32
CA SER A 515 0.94 -21.21 -20.93
C SER A 515 1.78 -21.52 -22.16
N GLY A 516 2.98 -21.00 -22.22
CA GLY A 516 3.95 -21.22 -23.31
C GLY A 516 5.25 -20.49 -23.01
N GLY A 517 6.39 -21.02 -23.50
CA GLY A 517 7.70 -20.46 -23.14
C GLY A 517 7.94 -20.55 -21.64
N ASP A 518 8.25 -19.42 -21.00
CA ASP A 518 8.51 -19.31 -19.57
C ASP A 518 7.24 -19.04 -18.73
N ASN A 519 6.06 -18.99 -19.36
CA ASN A 519 4.80 -18.74 -18.68
C ASN A 519 4.37 -19.93 -17.83
N TRP A 520 3.90 -19.67 -16.61
CA TRP A 520 3.58 -20.69 -15.64
C TRP A 520 2.37 -20.39 -14.75
N GLY A 521 1.89 -21.42 -14.08
CA GLY A 521 0.93 -21.39 -12.99
C GLY A 521 1.03 -22.68 -12.17
N TYR A 522 0.38 -22.74 -11.03
CA TYR A 522 0.51 -23.87 -10.09
C TYR A 522 -0.18 -25.12 -10.59
N ASN A 523 0.49 -26.28 -10.41
CA ASN A 523 -0.04 -27.62 -10.72
C ASN A 523 -0.52 -27.81 -12.17
N GLY A 524 0.19 -27.22 -13.11
CA GLY A 524 -0.10 -27.32 -14.53
C GLY A 524 -1.33 -26.51 -14.98
N ALA A 525 -1.42 -26.34 -16.29
CA ALA A 525 -2.48 -25.57 -16.90
C ALA A 525 -3.71 -26.44 -17.22
N VAL A 526 -4.90 -25.88 -17.04
CA VAL A 526 -6.17 -26.48 -17.48
C VAL A 526 -6.44 -26.21 -18.96
N SER A 527 -7.25 -27.05 -19.62
CA SER A 527 -7.47 -27.01 -21.07
C SER A 527 -8.25 -25.77 -21.53
N ASP A 528 -9.27 -25.38 -20.77
CA ASP A 528 -10.23 -24.36 -21.17
C ASP A 528 -10.92 -23.70 -19.97
N VAL A 529 -11.81 -22.74 -20.25
CA VAL A 529 -12.56 -21.97 -19.23
C VAL A 529 -13.48 -22.84 -18.37
N GLU A 530 -14.05 -23.92 -18.93
CA GLU A 530 -14.95 -24.80 -18.17
C GLU A 530 -14.13 -25.62 -17.15
N ALA A 531 -12.99 -26.18 -17.57
CA ALA A 531 -12.06 -26.87 -16.69
C ALA A 531 -11.50 -25.93 -15.60
N PHE A 532 -11.22 -24.66 -15.95
CA PHE A 532 -10.81 -23.62 -15.02
C PHE A 532 -11.84 -23.39 -13.93
N LEU A 533 -13.09 -23.07 -14.31
CA LEU A 533 -14.19 -22.81 -13.36
C LEU A 533 -14.49 -24.04 -12.49
N LYS A 534 -14.44 -25.24 -13.07
CA LYS A 534 -14.64 -26.50 -12.35
C LYS A 534 -13.58 -26.69 -11.26
N ARG A 535 -12.30 -26.49 -11.60
CA ARG A 535 -11.19 -26.62 -10.64
C ARG A 535 -11.28 -25.53 -9.56
N MET A 536 -11.56 -24.28 -9.94
CA MET A 536 -11.73 -23.17 -9.02
C MET A 536 -12.88 -23.43 -8.03
N ASP A 537 -14.07 -23.87 -8.51
CA ASP A 537 -15.21 -24.18 -7.63
C ASP A 537 -14.85 -25.32 -6.67
N ALA A 538 -14.33 -26.43 -7.19
CA ALA A 538 -14.03 -27.60 -6.37
C ALA A 538 -13.09 -27.26 -5.20
N ILE A 539 -11.96 -26.60 -5.47
CA ILE A 539 -10.98 -26.30 -4.43
C ILE A 539 -11.44 -25.18 -3.49
N THR A 540 -12.14 -24.15 -4.03
CA THR A 540 -12.69 -23.06 -3.19
C THR A 540 -13.73 -23.60 -2.21
N GLN A 541 -14.62 -24.48 -2.65
CA GLN A 541 -15.62 -25.07 -1.75
C GLN A 541 -14.98 -25.98 -0.70
N ALA A 542 -13.95 -26.74 -1.08
CA ALA A 542 -13.24 -27.59 -0.12
C ALA A 542 -12.67 -26.77 1.04
N PHE A 543 -11.90 -25.73 0.76
CA PHE A 543 -11.32 -24.88 1.80
C PHE A 543 -12.34 -24.06 2.57
N LYS A 544 -13.37 -23.56 1.90
CA LYS A 544 -14.41 -22.74 2.52
C LYS A 544 -15.20 -23.50 3.59
N HIS A 545 -15.34 -24.81 3.44
CA HIS A 545 -16.06 -25.67 4.37
C HIS A 545 -15.14 -26.41 5.37
N MET A 546 -13.83 -26.20 5.31
CA MET A 546 -12.93 -26.77 6.30
C MET A 546 -13.14 -26.15 7.67
N PRO A 547 -13.22 -26.99 8.73
CA PRO A 547 -13.32 -26.50 10.10
C PRO A 547 -12.11 -25.63 10.46
N GLY A 548 -12.35 -24.53 11.17
CA GLY A 548 -11.29 -23.65 11.69
C GLY A 548 -10.88 -22.51 10.79
N PHE A 549 -11.08 -22.61 9.47
CA PHE A 549 -10.78 -21.49 8.58
C PHE A 549 -11.86 -20.39 8.64
N CYS A 550 -11.43 -19.15 8.76
CA CYS A 550 -12.31 -17.97 8.81
C CYS A 550 -12.15 -17.04 7.58
N GLY A 551 -11.44 -17.51 6.57
CA GLY A 551 -11.25 -16.81 5.30
C GLY A 551 -10.25 -17.48 4.39
N TYR A 552 -10.17 -16.95 3.17
CA TYR A 552 -9.21 -17.35 2.14
C TYR A 552 -8.75 -16.18 1.29
N CYS A 553 -7.62 -16.34 0.60
CA CYS A 553 -7.12 -15.42 -0.43
C CYS A 553 -6.75 -16.22 -1.69
N TYR A 554 -7.45 -15.98 -2.79
CA TYR A 554 -7.22 -16.66 -4.07
C TYR A 554 -6.05 -15.99 -4.83
N THR A 555 -5.14 -16.78 -5.38
CA THR A 555 -4.03 -16.34 -6.22
C THR A 555 -4.40 -16.54 -7.70
N GLN A 556 -4.59 -15.48 -8.53
CA GLN A 556 -4.52 -14.07 -8.17
C GLN A 556 -5.46 -13.20 -9.04
N LEU A 557 -5.47 -11.87 -8.83
CA LEU A 557 -6.36 -10.96 -9.55
C LEU A 557 -6.07 -10.93 -11.05
N THR A 558 -4.83 -10.59 -11.40
CA THR A 558 -4.38 -10.46 -12.79
C THR A 558 -3.19 -11.36 -13.06
N ASP A 559 -2.98 -11.73 -14.31
CA ASP A 559 -1.66 -12.19 -14.75
C ASP A 559 -0.61 -11.11 -14.46
N VAL A 560 0.61 -11.53 -14.21
CA VAL A 560 1.76 -10.64 -14.08
C VAL A 560 2.93 -11.22 -14.87
N PHE A 561 3.14 -10.70 -16.08
CA PHE A 561 4.19 -11.17 -17.01
C PHE A 561 4.17 -12.69 -17.22
N GLN A 562 5.22 -13.41 -16.80
CA GLN A 562 5.35 -14.86 -16.93
C GLN A 562 4.42 -15.66 -15.98
N GLU A 563 3.85 -15.05 -14.97
CA GLU A 563 2.92 -15.69 -14.04
C GLU A 563 1.48 -15.52 -14.53
N VAL A 564 0.95 -16.54 -15.23
CA VAL A 564 -0.31 -16.45 -15.99
C VAL A 564 -1.48 -17.15 -15.29
N ASN A 565 -1.61 -16.96 -14.00
CA ASN A 565 -2.61 -17.60 -13.13
C ASN A 565 -3.68 -16.64 -12.59
N GLY A 566 -3.77 -15.43 -13.15
CA GLY A 566 -4.80 -14.45 -12.79
C GLY A 566 -6.21 -14.85 -13.22
N LEU A 567 -7.23 -14.32 -12.54
CA LEU A 567 -8.63 -14.36 -12.98
C LEU A 567 -8.88 -13.43 -14.17
N LEU A 568 -8.07 -12.40 -14.27
CA LEU A 568 -7.99 -11.47 -15.39
C LEU A 568 -6.62 -11.65 -16.07
N ASP A 569 -6.53 -11.31 -17.36
CA ASP A 569 -5.22 -11.15 -17.97
C ASP A 569 -4.53 -9.85 -17.47
N MET A 570 -3.31 -9.60 -17.91
CA MET A 570 -2.55 -8.44 -17.47
C MET A 570 -3.18 -7.10 -17.91
N HIS A 571 -4.02 -7.10 -18.94
CA HIS A 571 -4.82 -5.96 -19.40
C HIS A 571 -6.20 -5.85 -18.73
N ARG A 572 -6.43 -6.64 -17.67
CA ARG A 572 -7.68 -6.71 -16.90
C ARG A 572 -8.87 -7.26 -17.69
N VAL A 573 -8.62 -7.98 -18.78
CA VAL A 573 -9.68 -8.70 -19.50
C VAL A 573 -10.00 -9.99 -18.74
N PRO A 574 -11.29 -10.23 -18.40
CA PRO A 574 -11.66 -11.44 -17.68
C PRO A 574 -11.38 -12.72 -18.48
N LYS A 575 -10.72 -13.69 -17.87
CA LYS A 575 -10.43 -15.00 -18.45
C LYS A 575 -11.67 -15.93 -18.43
N ALA A 576 -12.61 -15.65 -17.53
CA ALA A 576 -13.89 -16.34 -17.40
C ALA A 576 -15.02 -15.35 -17.10
N ASP A 577 -16.25 -15.80 -17.17
CA ASP A 577 -17.43 -14.99 -16.81
C ASP A 577 -17.35 -14.59 -15.33
N LEU A 578 -17.34 -13.27 -15.08
CA LEU A 578 -17.24 -12.71 -13.73
C LEU A 578 -18.38 -13.13 -12.80
N GLU A 579 -19.61 -13.32 -13.36
CA GLU A 579 -20.74 -13.76 -12.55
C GLU A 579 -20.59 -15.23 -12.11
N LYS A 580 -20.02 -16.09 -12.95
CA LYS A 580 -19.70 -17.47 -12.54
C LYS A 580 -18.63 -17.52 -11.43
N ILE A 581 -17.61 -16.65 -11.52
CA ILE A 581 -16.61 -16.50 -10.44
C ILE A 581 -17.30 -16.00 -9.16
N ARG A 582 -18.19 -15.03 -9.28
CA ARG A 582 -18.99 -14.52 -8.18
C ARG A 582 -19.84 -15.60 -7.52
N GLU A 583 -20.54 -16.42 -8.31
CA GLU A 583 -21.32 -17.55 -7.81
C GLU A 583 -20.47 -18.52 -6.99
N ILE A 584 -19.26 -18.85 -7.45
CA ILE A 584 -18.30 -19.71 -6.72
C ILE A 584 -17.96 -19.08 -5.36
N ASN A 585 -17.60 -17.81 -5.34
CA ASN A 585 -17.20 -17.11 -4.11
C ASN A 585 -18.36 -16.94 -3.11
N LEU A 586 -19.60 -16.78 -3.59
CA LEU A 586 -20.79 -16.54 -2.76
C LEU A 586 -21.60 -17.82 -2.46
N LYS A 587 -21.31 -18.93 -3.10
CA LYS A 587 -21.94 -20.24 -2.85
C LYS A 587 -21.89 -20.57 -1.34
N ARG A 588 -23.03 -20.96 -0.76
CA ARG A 588 -23.18 -21.26 0.69
C ARG A 588 -22.80 -22.69 1.02
#